data_b1d5f103b7500d0fe18154eb2a0d3183
#
_entry.id   b1d5f103b7500d0fe18154eb2a0d3183
#
_cell.length_a   1.000
_cell.length_b   1.000
_cell.length_c   1.000
_cell.angle_alpha   90.00
_cell.angle_beta   90.00
_cell.angle_gamma   90.00
#
_symmetry.space_group_name_H-M   'P 1'
#
loop_
_entity.id
_entity.type
_entity.pdbx_description
1 polymer ?
#
loop_
_entity_poly.entity_id
_entity_poly.type
_entity_poly.pdbx_seq_one_letter_code
_entity_poly.pdbx_strand_id
1 'polypeptide(L)'
;MVKMRTNKNVCLYCFGDLDASRVCVRCKKRADDTPSPLHHLPQRNVLNGKYLIGKALGEGGFGITYLAWDMTCGIKVAIKEYFPSGYVSRVPKSNSVIINAKNLQAASNRGLKRFIEEAKNLAKIKNLSGIVNVRDFFSANGTAYIVMEYLDGISLKKYMQRKGGKISMDEILNIMRPVMDSLVQVHKTGLIHRDISPDNIIITKYNEVKLIDFGAAKQSNLDGKSLSIVLKQGFAPEEQYRTHGEQGPWTDVYALGVTLYFCVTGQLPPESIQRMYKDTIVRPSELGADITPGQEAALMKALAVLAKNRYRDVSQMIAGLYNPRNALIRRPAPTAQVAAAVTERAETKQTSRTARTAATEKTAASTSAAEEKHVVSGDEKREETAADKVSAAKARPSVRNPKRNILNRLFGKK
;
A
#
# COMPACT_ATOMS: atom_id res chain seq x y z
N MET A 1 7.95 -15.85 37.15
CA MET A 1 7.17 -16.78 36.34
C MET A 1 6.07 -16.01 35.61
N VAL A 2 6.20 -15.80 34.29
CA VAL A 2 5.14 -15.22 33.47
C VAL A 2 4.04 -16.29 33.38
N LYS A 3 2.88 -16.05 34.04
CA LYS A 3 1.72 -16.92 33.94
C LYS A 3 1.40 -17.12 32.46
N MET A 4 1.56 -18.34 31.92
CA MET A 4 1.12 -18.66 30.54
C MET A 4 -0.36 -18.28 30.44
N ARG A 5 -0.64 -17.17 29.77
CA ARG A 5 -2.02 -16.75 29.49
C ARG A 5 -2.64 -17.78 28.59
N THR A 6 -3.65 -18.47 29.07
CA THR A 6 -4.38 -19.44 28.25
C THR A 6 -5.05 -18.71 27.09
N ASN A 7 -4.97 -19.30 25.88
CA ASN A 7 -5.39 -18.75 24.60
C ASN A 7 -6.86 -18.25 24.57
N LYS A 8 -7.71 -18.72 25.51
CA LYS A 8 -9.15 -18.46 25.54
C LYS A 8 -9.58 -17.18 26.28
N ASN A 9 -8.76 -16.64 27.20
CA ASN A 9 -9.16 -15.57 28.10
C ASN A 9 -8.49 -14.21 27.82
N VAL A 10 -7.91 -14.03 26.62
CA VAL A 10 -7.29 -12.76 26.23
C VAL A 10 -8.07 -12.07 25.11
N CYS A 11 -8.10 -10.75 25.17
CA CYS A 11 -8.70 -9.88 24.18
C CYS A 11 -7.86 -9.86 22.87
N LEU A 12 -8.48 -10.11 21.74
CA LEU A 12 -7.82 -10.11 20.44
C LEU A 12 -7.43 -8.70 19.94
N TYR A 13 -7.97 -7.64 20.56
CA TYR A 13 -7.70 -6.25 20.21
C TYR A 13 -6.52 -5.65 20.97
N CYS A 14 -6.24 -6.11 22.19
CA CYS A 14 -5.19 -5.50 23.00
C CYS A 14 -4.44 -6.47 23.88
N PHE A 15 -4.76 -7.77 23.89
CA PHE A 15 -4.22 -8.83 24.73
C PHE A 15 -4.36 -8.56 26.25
N GLY A 16 -5.32 -7.69 26.64
CA GLY A 16 -5.78 -7.56 28.01
C GLY A 16 -6.68 -8.74 28.42
N ASP A 17 -6.92 -8.88 29.72
CA ASP A 17 -7.76 -9.94 30.24
C ASP A 17 -9.25 -9.69 29.91
N LEU A 18 -10.02 -10.76 29.71
CA LEU A 18 -11.46 -10.73 29.55
C LEU A 18 -12.13 -11.01 30.89
N ASP A 19 -13.22 -10.31 31.19
CA ASP A 19 -14.11 -10.63 32.30
C ASP A 19 -15.00 -11.85 31.99
N ALA A 20 -15.87 -12.21 32.96
CA ALA A 20 -16.79 -13.33 32.82
C ALA A 20 -17.77 -13.16 31.66
N SER A 21 -18.11 -11.92 31.28
CA SER A 21 -18.97 -11.58 30.15
C SER A 21 -18.23 -11.50 28.82
N ARG A 22 -16.93 -11.91 28.78
CA ARG A 22 -16.03 -11.84 27.63
C ARG A 22 -15.78 -10.42 27.11
N VAL A 23 -15.92 -9.42 27.98
CA VAL A 23 -15.58 -8.03 27.71
C VAL A 23 -14.16 -7.75 28.23
N CYS A 24 -13.35 -7.07 27.44
CA CYS A 24 -12.00 -6.73 27.85
C CYS A 24 -11.99 -5.65 28.95
N VAL A 25 -11.36 -5.97 30.08
CA VAL A 25 -11.25 -5.00 31.20
C VAL A 25 -10.48 -3.74 30.82
N ARG A 26 -9.58 -3.83 29.80
CA ARG A 26 -8.70 -2.74 29.37
C ARG A 26 -9.30 -1.89 28.25
N CYS A 27 -9.74 -2.49 27.15
CA CYS A 27 -10.21 -1.78 25.96
C CYS A 27 -11.73 -1.78 25.78
N LYS A 28 -12.46 -2.43 26.71
CA LYS A 28 -13.93 -2.53 26.78
C LYS A 28 -14.60 -3.17 25.54
N LYS A 29 -13.83 -3.84 24.69
CA LYS A 29 -14.36 -4.58 23.52
C LYS A 29 -14.71 -6.01 23.89
N ARG A 30 -15.83 -6.53 23.34
CA ARG A 30 -16.18 -7.94 23.44
C ARG A 30 -15.22 -8.79 22.60
N ALA A 31 -14.94 -10.01 23.07
CA ALA A 31 -13.98 -10.90 22.42
C ALA A 31 -14.44 -11.41 21.05
N ASP A 32 -15.74 -11.46 20.81
CA ASP A 32 -16.36 -12.16 19.68
C ASP A 32 -17.00 -11.20 18.66
N ASP A 33 -16.76 -9.90 18.75
CA ASP A 33 -17.50 -8.86 18.02
C ASP A 33 -17.06 -8.66 16.55
N THR A 34 -16.06 -9.39 16.06
CA THR A 34 -15.59 -9.17 14.68
C THR A 34 -15.31 -10.50 13.99
N PRO A 35 -16.19 -10.93 13.06
CA PRO A 35 -15.88 -12.02 12.16
C PRO A 35 -14.60 -11.69 11.39
N SER A 36 -13.62 -12.60 11.41
CA SER A 36 -12.44 -12.47 10.57
C SER A 36 -12.77 -12.97 9.16
N PRO A 37 -12.40 -12.25 8.11
CA PRO A 37 -12.50 -12.75 6.73
C PRO A 37 -11.87 -14.14 6.61
N LEU A 38 -12.45 -15.01 5.78
CA LEU A 38 -12.01 -16.42 5.65
C LEU A 38 -10.56 -16.57 5.18
N HIS A 39 -10.04 -15.58 4.46
CA HIS A 39 -8.66 -15.57 3.97
C HIS A 39 -7.65 -15.05 5.00
N HIS A 40 -8.11 -14.53 6.15
CA HIS A 40 -7.22 -14.16 7.26
C HIS A 40 -6.78 -15.40 8.04
N LEU A 41 -5.65 -15.26 8.74
CA LEU A 41 -5.25 -16.26 9.74
C LEU A 41 -6.35 -16.40 10.80
N PRO A 42 -6.69 -17.65 11.20
CA PRO A 42 -7.63 -17.85 12.28
C PRO A 42 -7.17 -17.14 13.55
N GLN A 43 -8.07 -16.37 14.14
CA GLN A 43 -7.79 -15.70 15.41
C GLN A 43 -7.53 -16.73 16.51
N ARG A 44 -6.73 -16.35 17.51
CA ARG A 44 -6.29 -17.22 18.62
C ARG A 44 -5.39 -18.37 18.20
N ASN A 45 -4.98 -18.41 16.93
CA ASN A 45 -4.00 -19.36 16.47
C ASN A 45 -2.61 -19.00 16.98
N VAL A 46 -1.79 -20.02 17.24
CA VAL A 46 -0.38 -19.86 17.61
C VAL A 46 0.47 -20.12 16.37
N LEU A 47 1.07 -19.06 15.84
CA LEU A 47 1.93 -19.10 14.68
C LEU A 47 3.37 -19.40 15.14
N ASN A 48 4.04 -20.34 14.46
CA ASN A 48 5.43 -20.76 14.77
C ASN A 48 5.64 -21.14 16.25
N GLY A 49 4.64 -21.68 16.93
CA GLY A 49 4.71 -22.06 18.34
C GLY A 49 4.93 -20.89 19.33
N LYS A 50 5.00 -19.67 18.85
CA LYS A 50 5.47 -18.50 19.61
C LYS A 50 4.49 -17.32 19.58
N TYR A 51 3.80 -17.09 18.48
CA TYR A 51 3.02 -15.87 18.27
C TYR A 51 1.53 -16.14 18.29
N LEU A 52 0.83 -15.68 19.32
CA LEU A 52 -0.62 -15.74 19.41
C LEU A 52 -1.25 -14.66 18.55
N ILE A 53 -2.01 -15.06 17.52
CA ILE A 53 -2.63 -14.16 16.55
C ILE A 53 -3.88 -13.50 17.11
N GLY A 54 -3.92 -12.18 17.04
CA GLY A 54 -5.08 -11.35 17.36
C GLY A 54 -5.83 -10.89 16.10
N LYS A 55 -6.32 -9.64 16.11
CA LYS A 55 -7.01 -9.05 14.97
C LYS A 55 -6.04 -8.67 13.84
N ALA A 56 -6.55 -8.60 12.61
CA ALA A 56 -5.85 -7.90 11.55
C ALA A 56 -5.76 -6.39 11.86
N LEU A 57 -4.61 -5.80 11.59
CA LEU A 57 -4.33 -4.36 11.70
C LEU A 57 -4.58 -3.65 10.37
N GLY A 58 -4.37 -4.36 9.26
CA GLY A 58 -4.58 -3.88 7.91
C GLY A 58 -4.33 -4.98 6.88
N GLU A 59 -4.87 -4.77 5.70
CA GLU A 59 -4.71 -5.62 4.53
C GLU A 59 -4.39 -4.76 3.32
N GLY A 60 -3.53 -5.24 2.44
CA GLY A 60 -3.16 -4.60 1.19
C GLY A 60 -2.95 -5.62 0.07
N GLY A 61 -2.69 -5.16 -1.13
CA GLY A 61 -2.55 -6.03 -2.30
C GLY A 61 -1.47 -7.10 -2.21
N PHE A 62 -0.52 -6.99 -1.26
CA PHE A 62 0.61 -7.91 -1.13
C PHE A 62 0.69 -8.63 0.21
N GLY A 63 -0.19 -8.33 1.14
CA GLY A 63 -0.14 -8.98 2.44
C GLY A 63 -1.14 -8.48 3.46
N ILE A 64 -1.20 -9.19 4.56
CA ILE A 64 -2.08 -8.91 5.68
C ILE A 64 -1.21 -8.72 6.92
N THR A 65 -1.46 -7.67 7.68
CA THR A 65 -0.74 -7.39 8.93
C THR A 65 -1.64 -7.66 10.12
N TYR A 66 -1.16 -8.48 11.06
CA TYR A 66 -1.88 -8.89 12.26
C TYR A 66 -1.26 -8.29 13.50
N LEU A 67 -2.07 -7.94 14.48
CA LEU A 67 -1.64 -7.81 15.86
C LEU A 67 -1.37 -9.21 16.42
N ALA A 68 -0.22 -9.42 17.07
CA ALA A 68 0.10 -10.66 17.72
C ALA A 68 0.73 -10.44 19.09
N TRP A 69 0.73 -11.49 19.91
CA TRP A 69 1.41 -11.53 21.20
C TRP A 69 2.58 -12.50 21.11
N ASP A 70 3.78 -12.01 21.29
CA ASP A 70 4.97 -12.85 21.49
C ASP A 70 4.91 -13.47 22.89
N MET A 71 4.59 -14.76 22.95
CA MET A 71 4.44 -15.49 24.21
C MET A 71 5.76 -15.70 24.95
N THR A 72 6.89 -15.66 24.23
CA THR A 72 8.22 -15.80 24.80
C THR A 72 8.66 -14.52 25.50
N CYS A 73 8.50 -13.39 24.80
CA CYS A 73 8.92 -12.08 25.32
C CYS A 73 7.83 -11.37 26.15
N GLY A 74 6.58 -11.82 26.10
CA GLY A 74 5.47 -11.19 26.78
C GLY A 74 5.10 -9.81 26.24
N ILE A 75 5.26 -9.56 24.94
CA ILE A 75 5.05 -8.26 24.32
C ILE A 75 4.13 -8.36 23.09
N LYS A 76 3.55 -7.21 22.73
CA LYS A 76 2.83 -7.07 21.45
C LYS A 76 3.82 -6.94 20.30
N VAL A 77 3.48 -7.57 19.18
CA VAL A 77 4.19 -7.46 17.90
C VAL A 77 3.18 -7.28 16.76
N ALA A 78 3.64 -6.72 15.64
CA ALA A 78 2.93 -6.74 14.39
C ALA A 78 3.52 -7.83 13.50
N ILE A 79 2.68 -8.66 12.88
CA ILE A 79 3.13 -9.72 11.97
C ILE A 79 2.55 -9.46 10.59
N LYS A 80 3.41 -9.22 9.62
CA LYS A 80 3.04 -9.08 8.21
C LYS A 80 3.20 -10.43 7.52
N GLU A 81 2.12 -10.92 6.94
CA GLU A 81 2.07 -12.12 6.12
C GLU A 81 2.19 -11.77 4.65
N TYR A 82 3.02 -12.47 3.88
CA TYR A 82 3.00 -12.35 2.44
C TYR A 82 1.76 -13.05 1.88
N PHE A 83 0.80 -12.27 1.39
CA PHE A 83 -0.47 -12.77 0.87
C PHE A 83 -0.90 -11.94 -0.34
N PRO A 84 -0.27 -12.14 -1.52
CA PRO A 84 -0.58 -11.35 -2.70
C PRO A 84 -1.99 -11.66 -3.22
N SER A 85 -2.85 -10.66 -3.19
CA SER A 85 -4.25 -10.74 -3.61
C SER A 85 -4.36 -11.24 -5.06
N GLY A 86 -5.26 -12.16 -5.32
CA GLY A 86 -5.48 -12.77 -6.64
C GLY A 86 -4.49 -13.90 -6.99
N TYR A 87 -3.34 -14.02 -6.32
CA TYR A 87 -2.33 -15.05 -6.57
C TYR A 87 -2.47 -16.27 -5.68
N VAL A 88 -2.87 -16.01 -4.46
CA VAL A 88 -2.95 -17.03 -3.42
C VAL A 88 -4.32 -17.01 -2.75
N SER A 89 -4.68 -18.15 -2.18
CA SER A 89 -5.86 -18.31 -1.33
C SER A 89 -5.47 -19.07 -0.08
N ARG A 90 -6.25 -18.88 0.98
CA ARG A 90 -6.10 -19.69 2.20
C ARG A 90 -7.03 -20.87 2.16
N VAL A 91 -6.53 -22.03 2.54
CA VAL A 91 -7.36 -23.22 2.74
C VAL A 91 -8.32 -22.95 3.92
N PRO A 92 -9.65 -23.12 3.74
CA PRO A 92 -10.61 -22.83 4.79
C PRO A 92 -10.28 -23.56 6.10
N LYS A 93 -10.41 -22.86 7.22
CA LYS A 93 -10.12 -23.37 8.58
C LYS A 93 -8.66 -23.84 8.79
N SER A 94 -7.75 -23.46 7.91
CA SER A 94 -6.32 -23.80 7.97
C SER A 94 -5.46 -22.54 7.93
N ASN A 95 -4.19 -22.67 8.33
CA ASN A 95 -3.19 -21.62 8.12
C ASN A 95 -2.58 -21.67 6.72
N SER A 96 -2.77 -22.77 5.99
CA SER A 96 -2.09 -23.04 4.73
C SER A 96 -2.54 -22.10 3.63
N VAL A 97 -1.55 -21.55 2.93
CA VAL A 97 -1.71 -20.71 1.74
C VAL A 97 -1.38 -21.55 0.52
N ILE A 98 -2.25 -21.51 -0.48
CA ILE A 98 -2.09 -22.21 -1.76
C ILE A 98 -2.08 -21.19 -2.90
N ILE A 99 -1.39 -21.51 -3.97
CA ILE A 99 -1.33 -20.68 -5.17
C ILE A 99 -2.52 -21.02 -6.06
N ASN A 100 -3.24 -20.00 -6.51
CA ASN A 100 -4.52 -20.16 -7.22
C ASN A 100 -4.40 -20.86 -8.58
N ALA A 101 -3.25 -20.73 -9.26
CA ALA A 101 -3.03 -21.34 -10.57
C ALA A 101 -1.55 -21.61 -10.83
N LYS A 102 -1.24 -22.66 -11.59
CA LYS A 102 0.15 -23.07 -11.89
C LYS A 102 0.97 -21.98 -12.60
N ASN A 103 0.36 -21.19 -13.45
CA ASN A 103 1.02 -20.08 -14.15
C ASN A 103 1.39 -18.93 -13.20
N LEU A 104 0.83 -18.85 -12.00
CA LEU A 104 1.16 -17.85 -10.99
C LEU A 104 2.29 -18.30 -10.05
N GLN A 105 2.70 -19.58 -10.12
CA GLN A 105 3.69 -20.17 -9.22
C GLN A 105 5.04 -19.43 -9.24
N ALA A 106 5.60 -19.22 -10.44
CA ALA A 106 6.91 -18.57 -10.59
C ALA A 106 6.90 -17.14 -10.04
N ALA A 107 5.81 -16.47 -10.26
CA ALA A 107 5.58 -15.11 -9.82
C ALA A 107 5.43 -14.98 -8.31
N SER A 108 4.59 -15.81 -7.72
CA SER A 108 4.40 -15.88 -6.28
C SER A 108 5.71 -16.22 -5.56
N ASN A 109 6.47 -17.18 -6.07
CA ASN A 109 7.78 -17.56 -5.52
C ASN A 109 8.80 -16.41 -5.60
N ARG A 110 8.85 -15.65 -6.70
CA ARG A 110 9.72 -14.47 -6.81
C ARG A 110 9.35 -13.39 -5.78
N GLY A 111 8.06 -13.11 -5.63
CA GLY A 111 7.56 -12.17 -4.63
C GLY A 111 7.86 -12.60 -3.20
N LEU A 112 7.67 -13.88 -2.89
CA LEU A 112 7.99 -14.47 -1.59
C LEU A 112 9.49 -14.34 -1.26
N LYS A 113 10.36 -14.65 -2.23
CA LYS A 113 11.81 -14.49 -2.07
C LYS A 113 12.20 -13.05 -1.76
N ARG A 114 11.65 -12.08 -2.51
CA ARG A 114 11.90 -10.65 -2.28
C ARG A 114 11.40 -10.19 -0.90
N PHE A 115 10.23 -10.67 -0.48
CA PHE A 115 9.66 -10.36 0.83
C PHE A 115 10.58 -10.82 1.97
N ILE A 116 11.17 -12.02 1.84
CA ILE A 116 12.14 -12.53 2.81
C ILE A 116 13.47 -11.75 2.76
N GLU A 117 13.96 -11.42 1.56
CA GLU A 117 15.19 -10.63 1.39
C GLU A 117 15.04 -9.21 1.98
N GLU A 118 13.89 -8.58 1.80
CA GLU A 118 13.55 -7.30 2.43
C GLU A 118 13.65 -7.40 3.95
N ALA A 119 13.01 -8.41 4.55
CA ALA A 119 13.06 -8.64 5.99
C ALA A 119 14.49 -8.84 6.50
N LYS A 120 15.31 -9.64 5.77
CA LYS A 120 16.73 -9.85 6.08
C LYS A 120 17.54 -8.56 6.06
N ASN A 121 17.31 -7.72 5.06
CA ASN A 121 18.05 -6.47 4.92
C ASN A 121 17.64 -5.47 5.99
N LEU A 122 16.34 -5.35 6.31
CA LEU A 122 15.85 -4.52 7.38
C LEU A 122 16.34 -4.98 8.77
N ALA A 123 16.41 -6.30 9.01
CA ALA A 123 16.90 -6.86 10.26
C ALA A 123 18.40 -6.57 10.52
N LYS A 124 19.19 -6.31 9.48
CA LYS A 124 20.60 -5.90 9.59
C LYS A 124 20.75 -4.45 10.05
N ILE A 125 19.77 -3.62 9.74
CA ILE A 125 19.78 -2.19 10.06
C ILE A 125 19.14 -2.02 11.44
N LYS A 126 19.98 -1.86 12.47
CA LYS A 126 19.52 -1.72 13.85
C LYS A 126 19.51 -0.24 14.28
N ASN A 127 18.64 0.08 15.23
CA ASN A 127 18.64 1.35 15.96
C ASN A 127 18.32 2.59 15.11
N LEU A 128 17.50 2.45 14.07
CA LEU A 128 16.94 3.61 13.37
C LEU A 128 15.62 4.05 14.01
N SER A 129 15.62 5.27 14.57
CA SER A 129 14.45 5.80 15.26
C SER A 129 13.24 6.01 14.35
N GLY A 130 13.49 6.32 13.07
CA GLY A 130 12.43 6.63 12.08
C GLY A 130 11.94 5.44 11.25
N ILE A 131 12.43 4.22 11.49
CA ILE A 131 12.03 3.01 10.75
C ILE A 131 11.53 1.95 11.75
N VAL A 132 10.51 1.19 11.34
CA VAL A 132 10.01 0.07 12.13
C VAL A 132 11.08 -1.02 12.29
N ASN A 133 11.26 -1.53 13.51
CA ASN A 133 12.24 -2.58 13.79
C ASN A 133 11.69 -3.96 13.44
N VAL A 134 12.40 -4.70 12.59
CA VAL A 134 12.16 -6.13 12.34
C VAL A 134 12.79 -6.94 13.48
N ARG A 135 11.98 -7.78 14.13
CA ARG A 135 12.37 -8.64 15.25
C ARG A 135 12.69 -10.06 14.82
N ASP A 136 11.92 -10.58 13.86
CA ASP A 136 12.01 -11.96 13.41
C ASP A 136 11.41 -12.09 11.99
N PHE A 137 11.75 -13.12 11.27
CA PHE A 137 11.10 -13.51 10.02
C PHE A 137 11.26 -15.01 9.80
N PHE A 138 10.24 -15.64 9.24
CA PHE A 138 10.24 -17.08 9.00
C PHE A 138 9.29 -17.47 7.87
N SER A 139 9.50 -18.65 7.29
CA SER A 139 8.59 -19.26 6.32
C SER A 139 7.78 -20.37 6.99
N ALA A 140 6.48 -20.34 6.80
CA ALA A 140 5.55 -21.36 7.26
C ALA A 140 4.26 -21.32 6.44
N ASN A 141 3.45 -22.37 6.48
CA ASN A 141 2.10 -22.42 5.88
C ASN A 141 2.05 -22.12 4.37
N GLY A 142 3.13 -22.37 3.62
CA GLY A 142 3.20 -22.06 2.19
C GLY A 142 3.45 -20.56 1.88
N THR A 143 3.78 -19.76 2.90
CA THR A 143 4.07 -18.33 2.79
C THR A 143 5.22 -17.91 3.72
N ALA A 144 5.42 -16.61 3.92
CA ALA A 144 6.39 -16.07 4.87
C ALA A 144 5.78 -14.95 5.72
N TYR A 145 6.42 -14.73 6.85
CA TYR A 145 6.00 -13.79 7.88
C TYR A 145 7.17 -12.90 8.31
N ILE A 146 6.90 -11.62 8.48
CA ILE A 146 7.83 -10.65 9.08
C ILE A 146 7.23 -10.21 10.42
N VAL A 147 7.97 -10.39 11.50
CA VAL A 147 7.59 -9.94 12.85
C VAL A 147 8.27 -8.61 13.14
N MET A 148 7.47 -7.62 13.46
CA MET A 148 7.92 -6.25 13.69
C MET A 148 7.47 -5.78 15.08
N GLU A 149 8.10 -4.73 15.58
CA GLU A 149 7.57 -4.02 16.75
C GLU A 149 6.13 -3.55 16.48
N TYR A 150 5.27 -3.63 17.50
CA TYR A 150 3.93 -3.06 17.43
C TYR A 150 3.97 -1.59 17.80
N LEU A 151 3.52 -0.73 16.90
CA LEU A 151 3.45 0.71 17.08
C LEU A 151 2.06 1.12 17.60
N ASP A 152 1.99 1.52 18.87
CA ASP A 152 0.74 2.01 19.48
C ASP A 152 0.55 3.49 19.09
N GLY A 153 -0.07 3.73 17.96
CA GLY A 153 -0.17 5.06 17.38
C GLY A 153 -1.24 5.18 16.29
N ILE A 154 -1.16 6.27 15.55
CA ILE A 154 -2.01 6.57 14.40
C ILE A 154 -1.16 6.92 13.18
N SER A 155 -1.69 6.68 11.99
CA SER A 155 -1.00 7.11 10.77
C SER A 155 -0.96 8.64 10.66
N LEU A 156 0.06 9.18 9.97
CA LEU A 156 0.17 10.60 9.67
C LEU A 156 -1.07 11.11 8.95
N LYS A 157 -1.67 10.31 8.06
CA LYS A 157 -2.95 10.63 7.41
C LYS A 157 -4.06 10.87 8.43
N LYS A 158 -4.20 9.99 9.41
CA LYS A 158 -5.19 10.15 10.48
C LYS A 158 -4.88 11.32 11.39
N TYR A 159 -3.60 11.59 11.63
CA TYR A 159 -3.15 12.77 12.35
C TYR A 159 -3.56 14.06 11.64
N MET A 160 -3.29 14.17 10.32
CA MET A 160 -3.74 15.29 9.50
C MET A 160 -5.26 15.50 9.55
N GLN A 161 -6.04 14.42 9.41
CA GLN A 161 -7.51 14.48 9.51
C GLN A 161 -7.97 15.10 10.83
N ARG A 162 -7.30 14.77 11.95
CA ARG A 162 -7.61 15.35 13.26
C ARG A 162 -7.21 16.82 13.38
N LYS A 163 -6.27 17.28 12.55
CA LYS A 163 -5.79 18.66 12.47
C LYS A 163 -6.55 19.51 11.43
N GLY A 164 -7.63 19.01 10.86
CA GLY A 164 -8.42 19.75 9.87
C GLY A 164 -7.96 19.53 8.43
N GLY A 165 -7.19 18.47 8.15
CA GLY A 165 -6.83 18.04 6.79
C GLY A 165 -5.49 18.56 6.27
N LYS A 166 -4.87 19.53 6.92
CA LYS A 166 -3.53 20.03 6.61
C LYS A 166 -2.79 20.49 7.85
N ILE A 167 -1.47 20.57 7.77
CA ILE A 167 -0.58 21.00 8.86
C ILE A 167 0.48 21.96 8.31
N SER A 168 1.11 22.78 9.16
CA SER A 168 2.15 23.71 8.72
C SER A 168 3.42 22.99 8.24
N MET A 169 4.21 23.69 7.42
CA MET A 169 5.49 23.13 6.94
C MET A 169 6.45 22.86 8.10
N ASP A 170 6.53 23.73 9.08
CA ASP A 170 7.39 23.55 10.24
C ASP A 170 6.96 22.33 11.07
N GLU A 171 5.66 22.11 11.27
CA GLU A 171 5.14 20.95 12.01
C GLU A 171 5.48 19.65 11.28
N ILE A 172 5.24 19.57 9.96
CA ILE A 172 5.53 18.34 9.21
C ILE A 172 7.04 18.08 9.11
N LEU A 173 7.87 19.08 8.99
CA LEU A 173 9.33 18.92 9.00
C LEU A 173 9.80 18.32 10.32
N ASN A 174 9.30 18.81 11.46
CA ASN A 174 9.62 18.25 12.76
C ASN A 174 9.20 16.78 12.90
N ILE A 175 7.99 16.44 12.41
CA ILE A 175 7.48 15.06 12.38
C ILE A 175 8.35 14.16 11.51
N MET A 176 8.72 14.63 10.31
CA MET A 176 9.40 13.79 9.31
C MET A 176 10.90 13.67 9.52
N ARG A 177 11.51 14.50 10.34
CA ARG A 177 12.96 14.51 10.53
C ARG A 177 13.55 13.14 10.90
N PRO A 178 13.03 12.40 11.90
CA PRO A 178 13.56 11.07 12.24
C PRO A 178 13.46 10.07 11.09
N VAL A 179 12.38 10.14 10.31
CA VAL A 179 12.16 9.28 9.14
C VAL A 179 13.18 9.58 8.04
N MET A 180 13.39 10.86 7.73
CA MET A 180 14.34 11.29 6.70
C MET A 180 15.78 10.93 7.08
N ASP A 181 16.20 11.18 8.33
CA ASP A 181 17.53 10.81 8.83
C ASP A 181 17.76 9.29 8.78
N SER A 182 16.72 8.51 9.09
CA SER A 182 16.77 7.04 9.01
C SER A 182 16.86 6.55 7.56
N LEU A 183 16.13 7.16 6.62
CA LEU A 183 16.20 6.83 5.19
C LEU A 183 17.59 7.07 4.60
N VAL A 184 18.29 8.11 5.03
CA VAL A 184 19.70 8.33 4.64
C VAL A 184 20.57 7.11 4.97
N GLN A 185 20.38 6.49 6.14
CA GLN A 185 21.13 5.29 6.52
C GLN A 185 20.67 4.04 5.76
N VAL A 186 19.36 3.89 5.55
CA VAL A 186 18.78 2.80 4.76
C VAL A 186 19.32 2.82 3.33
N HIS A 187 19.35 3.98 2.69
CA HIS A 187 19.84 4.12 1.31
C HIS A 187 21.32 3.76 1.16
N LYS A 188 22.16 3.94 2.20
CA LYS A 188 23.56 3.48 2.19
C LYS A 188 23.70 1.97 2.05
N THR A 189 22.67 1.20 2.41
CA THR A 189 22.65 -0.26 2.24
C THR A 189 22.14 -0.71 0.87
N GLY A 190 21.80 0.25 0.00
CA GLY A 190 21.20 -0.03 -1.31
C GLY A 190 19.69 -0.34 -1.26
N LEU A 191 19.07 -0.28 -0.07
CA LEU A 191 17.63 -0.52 0.07
C LEU A 191 16.85 0.79 -0.18
N ILE A 192 15.75 0.70 -0.92
CA ILE A 192 14.84 1.81 -1.23
C ILE A 192 13.45 1.43 -0.75
N HIS A 193 12.71 2.38 -0.16
CA HIS A 193 11.39 2.10 0.44
C HIS A 193 10.28 1.92 -0.60
N ARG A 194 10.17 2.82 -1.61
CA ARG A 194 9.24 2.75 -2.75
C ARG A 194 7.75 2.92 -2.46
N ASP A 195 7.36 3.10 -1.21
CA ASP A 195 5.95 3.25 -0.80
C ASP A 195 5.78 4.27 0.33
N ILE A 196 6.55 5.35 0.29
CA ILE A 196 6.44 6.43 1.29
C ILE A 196 5.13 7.19 1.07
N SER A 197 4.33 7.29 2.12
CA SER A 197 3.07 8.02 2.10
C SER A 197 2.53 8.22 3.52
N PRO A 198 1.59 9.12 3.74
CA PRO A 198 1.04 9.38 5.07
C PRO A 198 0.36 8.18 5.75
N ASP A 199 -0.07 7.17 4.98
CA ASP A 199 -0.64 5.94 5.54
C ASP A 199 0.43 5.04 6.17
N ASN A 200 1.67 5.07 5.64
CA ASN A 200 2.80 4.24 6.05
C ASN A 200 3.71 4.91 7.09
N ILE A 201 3.34 6.08 7.59
CA ILE A 201 4.05 6.80 8.65
C ILE A 201 3.19 6.79 9.90
N ILE A 202 3.70 6.18 10.98
CA ILE A 202 2.98 6.05 12.25
C ILE A 202 3.57 7.00 13.26
N ILE A 203 2.70 7.79 13.89
CA ILE A 203 3.02 8.63 15.06
C ILE A 203 2.51 7.87 16.28
N THR A 204 3.42 7.44 17.14
CA THR A 204 3.08 6.69 18.35
C THR A 204 2.55 7.64 19.43
N LYS A 205 1.92 7.07 20.45
CA LYS A 205 1.46 7.83 21.63
C LYS A 205 2.61 8.46 22.45
N TYR A 206 3.86 8.08 22.17
CA TYR A 206 5.08 8.65 22.76
C TYR A 206 5.73 9.69 21.85
N ASN A 207 5.05 10.14 20.79
CA ASN A 207 5.54 11.05 19.76
C ASN A 207 6.74 10.51 18.95
N GLU A 208 6.98 9.20 18.97
CA GLU A 208 7.91 8.59 18.04
C GLU A 208 7.28 8.51 16.67
N VAL A 209 8.05 8.77 15.63
CA VAL A 209 7.57 8.70 14.24
C VAL A 209 8.34 7.60 13.52
N LYS A 210 7.61 6.66 12.94
CA LYS A 210 8.20 5.51 12.26
C LYS A 210 7.56 5.23 10.93
N LEU A 211 8.37 5.02 9.93
CA LEU A 211 7.98 4.56 8.61
C LEU A 211 7.87 3.02 8.63
N ILE A 212 6.76 2.51 8.12
CA ILE A 212 6.45 1.08 8.03
C ILE A 212 6.34 0.65 6.56
N ASP A 213 6.31 -0.65 6.31
CA ASP A 213 5.93 -1.27 5.03
C ASP A 213 6.82 -0.89 3.84
N PHE A 214 8.05 -1.42 3.79
CA PHE A 214 8.90 -1.36 2.61
C PHE A 214 8.23 -2.08 1.42
N GLY A 215 8.30 -1.47 0.25
CA GLY A 215 7.54 -1.89 -0.94
C GLY A 215 8.25 -2.88 -1.87
N ALA A 216 9.28 -3.62 -1.42
CA ALA A 216 10.04 -4.54 -2.30
C ALA A 216 9.17 -5.66 -2.90
N ALA A 217 8.15 -6.13 -2.17
CA ALA A 217 7.20 -7.12 -2.68
C ALA A 217 6.34 -6.58 -3.84
N LYS A 218 6.18 -5.26 -3.96
CA LYS A 218 5.39 -4.60 -5.02
C LYS A 218 6.08 -4.63 -6.39
N GLN A 219 7.38 -4.91 -6.46
CA GLN A 219 8.16 -4.93 -7.71
C GLN A 219 8.10 -6.23 -8.51
N SER A 220 7.19 -7.13 -8.25
CA SER A 220 7.03 -8.29 -9.09
C SER A 220 6.41 -7.91 -10.45
N ASN A 221 7.23 -7.42 -11.37
CA ASN A 221 6.90 -7.45 -12.79
C ASN A 221 6.82 -8.91 -13.20
N LEU A 222 5.63 -9.43 -13.25
CA LEU A 222 5.32 -10.79 -13.61
C LEU A 222 5.16 -10.82 -15.12
N ASP A 223 6.22 -11.31 -15.81
CA ASP A 223 6.20 -11.82 -17.19
C ASP A 223 5.39 -10.99 -18.20
N GLY A 224 5.69 -9.69 -18.34
CA GLY A 224 5.12 -8.86 -19.43
C GLY A 224 3.58 -8.72 -19.44
N LYS A 225 2.88 -9.46 -18.60
CA LYS A 225 1.45 -9.26 -18.36
C LYS A 225 1.31 -8.35 -17.16
N SER A 226 0.89 -7.15 -17.45
CA SER A 226 0.58 -6.08 -16.51
C SER A 226 -0.32 -6.61 -15.39
N LEU A 227 0.30 -7.14 -14.31
CA LEU A 227 -0.34 -6.91 -13.04
C LEU A 227 -0.22 -5.43 -12.81
N SER A 228 -1.35 -4.77 -12.74
CA SER A 228 -1.43 -3.41 -12.27
C SER A 228 -0.51 -3.31 -11.07
N ILE A 229 0.68 -2.74 -11.27
CA ILE A 229 1.54 -2.35 -10.16
C ILE A 229 0.60 -1.49 -9.35
N VAL A 230 0.18 -1.97 -8.17
CA VAL A 230 -0.70 -1.19 -7.28
C VAL A 230 0.19 -0.09 -6.71
N LEU A 231 0.58 0.83 -7.60
CA LEU A 231 1.27 2.05 -7.21
C LEU A 231 0.27 2.92 -6.48
N LYS A 232 0.70 3.51 -5.41
CA LYS A 232 -0.14 4.44 -4.68
C LYS A 232 -0.29 5.70 -5.51
N GLN A 233 -1.49 5.87 -6.06
CA GLN A 233 -1.83 6.97 -6.95
C GLN A 233 -1.38 8.31 -6.39
N GLY A 234 -0.70 9.12 -7.19
CA GLY A 234 -0.15 10.41 -6.85
C GLY A 234 1.22 10.37 -6.15
N PHE A 235 1.58 9.29 -5.43
CA PHE A 235 2.84 9.21 -4.67
C PHE A 235 4.01 8.61 -5.46
N ALA A 236 3.73 7.82 -6.47
CA ALA A 236 4.75 7.15 -7.25
C ALA A 236 5.38 8.07 -8.31
N PRO A 237 6.72 8.16 -8.40
CA PRO A 237 7.40 8.85 -9.49
C PRO A 237 7.34 8.06 -10.80
N GLU A 238 7.65 8.71 -11.91
CA GLU A 238 7.51 8.18 -13.26
C GLU A 238 8.33 6.91 -13.51
N GLU A 239 9.51 6.79 -12.91
CA GLU A 239 10.36 5.63 -13.04
C GLU A 239 9.79 4.36 -12.41
N GLN A 240 8.83 4.46 -11.50
CA GLN A 240 8.12 3.29 -10.94
C GLN A 240 7.06 2.72 -11.89
N TYR A 241 6.59 3.51 -12.85
CA TYR A 241 5.62 3.07 -13.86
C TYR A 241 6.29 2.36 -15.04
N ARG A 242 7.61 2.49 -15.20
CA ARG A 242 8.36 1.88 -16.29
C ARG A 242 8.84 0.48 -15.90
N THR A 243 8.74 -0.47 -16.83
CA THR A 243 9.22 -1.86 -16.62
C THR A 243 10.71 -1.91 -16.26
N HIS A 244 11.52 -1.02 -16.84
CA HIS A 244 12.96 -0.92 -16.63
C HIS A 244 13.36 0.48 -16.12
N GLY A 245 12.48 1.12 -15.36
CA GLY A 245 12.79 2.42 -14.75
C GLY A 245 13.91 2.29 -13.73
N GLU A 246 14.96 3.09 -13.88
CA GLU A 246 16.05 3.13 -12.93
C GLU A 246 15.59 3.78 -11.63
N GLN A 247 15.53 2.99 -10.56
CA GLN A 247 15.07 3.42 -9.25
C GLN A 247 16.26 3.54 -8.28
N GLY A 248 16.23 4.57 -7.46
CA GLY A 248 17.28 4.87 -6.50
C GLY A 248 16.75 5.71 -5.33
N PRO A 249 17.63 6.27 -4.49
CA PRO A 249 17.24 7.16 -3.40
C PRO A 249 16.36 8.33 -3.85
N TRP A 250 16.51 8.80 -5.08
CA TRP A 250 15.67 9.84 -5.70
C TRP A 250 14.20 9.43 -5.88
N THR A 251 13.91 8.14 -5.93
CA THR A 251 12.55 7.60 -5.96
C THR A 251 11.83 7.90 -4.64
N ASP A 252 12.50 7.65 -3.52
CA ASP A 252 11.97 7.98 -2.19
C ASP A 252 11.93 9.50 -1.95
N VAL A 253 12.86 10.27 -2.52
CA VAL A 253 12.83 11.75 -2.49
C VAL A 253 11.53 12.27 -3.07
N TYR A 254 11.08 11.74 -4.23
CA TYR A 254 9.80 12.16 -4.82
C TYR A 254 8.62 11.83 -3.90
N ALA A 255 8.56 10.60 -3.40
CA ALA A 255 7.47 10.17 -2.52
C ALA A 255 7.42 10.95 -1.20
N LEU A 256 8.60 11.29 -0.62
CA LEU A 256 8.71 12.24 0.50
C LEU A 256 8.17 13.62 0.11
N GLY A 257 8.56 14.13 -1.07
CA GLY A 257 8.07 15.41 -1.60
C GLY A 257 6.55 15.43 -1.71
N VAL A 258 5.94 14.37 -2.29
CA VAL A 258 4.47 14.25 -2.37
C VAL A 258 3.84 14.18 -0.98
N THR A 259 4.45 13.44 -0.06
CA THR A 259 3.98 13.33 1.32
C THR A 259 3.96 14.71 1.99
N LEU A 260 5.03 15.48 1.89
CA LEU A 260 5.10 16.85 2.45
C LEU A 260 4.11 17.78 1.76
N TYR A 261 4.05 17.77 0.43
CA TYR A 261 3.10 18.56 -0.35
C TYR A 261 1.66 18.30 0.09
N PHE A 262 1.27 17.02 0.17
CA PHE A 262 -0.07 16.63 0.63
C PHE A 262 -0.35 17.10 2.06
N CYS A 263 0.64 16.99 2.96
CA CYS A 263 0.49 17.43 4.34
C CYS A 263 0.25 18.92 4.48
N VAL A 264 0.90 19.76 3.68
CA VAL A 264 0.79 21.23 3.81
C VAL A 264 -0.36 21.82 2.99
N THR A 265 -0.77 21.16 1.90
CA THR A 265 -1.84 21.65 1.03
C THR A 265 -3.19 20.98 1.27
N GLY A 266 -3.20 19.75 1.83
CA GLY A 266 -4.37 18.88 1.89
C GLY A 266 -4.75 18.25 0.54
N GLN A 267 -3.98 18.49 -0.53
CA GLN A 267 -4.25 18.04 -1.90
C GLN A 267 -3.10 17.21 -2.44
N LEU A 268 -3.41 16.18 -3.23
CA LEU A 268 -2.40 15.44 -3.97
C LEU A 268 -1.99 16.23 -5.23
N PRO A 269 -0.70 16.22 -5.61
CA PRO A 269 -0.31 16.73 -6.91
C PRO A 269 -0.87 15.82 -8.02
N PRO A 270 -0.94 16.29 -9.27
CA PRO A 270 -1.24 15.43 -10.41
C PRO A 270 -0.22 14.27 -10.50
N GLU A 271 -0.67 13.12 -11.03
CA GLU A 271 0.22 11.96 -11.17
C GLU A 271 1.46 12.26 -12.00
N SER A 272 2.60 11.68 -11.61
CA SER A 272 3.89 11.92 -12.28
C SER A 272 3.85 11.66 -13.79
N ILE A 273 3.10 10.64 -14.22
CA ILE A 273 2.91 10.32 -15.65
C ILE A 273 2.15 11.43 -16.38
N GLN A 274 1.11 11.99 -15.78
CA GLN A 274 0.35 13.11 -16.36
C GLN A 274 1.22 14.35 -16.46
N ARG A 275 2.03 14.61 -15.41
CA ARG A 275 2.98 15.74 -15.36
C ARG A 275 4.10 15.66 -16.40
N MET A 276 4.44 14.46 -16.89
CA MET A 276 5.40 14.30 -17.99
C MET A 276 4.90 14.95 -19.29
N TYR A 277 3.60 14.91 -19.54
CA TYR A 277 3.02 15.53 -20.75
C TYR A 277 2.81 17.03 -20.56
N LYS A 278 2.26 17.41 -19.42
CA LYS A 278 2.04 18.81 -19.04
C LYS A 278 2.11 18.92 -17.53
N ASP A 279 3.15 19.57 -17.03
CA ASP A 279 3.29 19.79 -15.60
C ASP A 279 2.36 20.91 -15.13
N THR A 280 1.29 20.51 -14.46
CA THR A 280 0.24 21.39 -13.92
C THR A 280 0.25 21.43 -12.40
N ILE A 281 1.39 21.11 -11.76
CA ILE A 281 1.49 21.18 -10.31
C ILE A 281 1.36 22.64 -9.85
N VAL A 282 0.50 22.86 -8.88
CA VAL A 282 0.30 24.18 -8.27
C VAL A 282 1.27 24.34 -7.11
N ARG A 283 1.84 25.52 -6.93
CA ARG A 283 2.76 25.76 -5.81
C ARG A 283 1.99 25.73 -4.47
N PRO A 284 2.57 25.17 -3.40
CA PRO A 284 1.94 25.16 -2.08
C PRO A 284 1.48 26.53 -1.59
N SER A 285 2.27 27.58 -1.82
CA SER A 285 1.92 28.95 -1.45
C SER A 285 0.66 29.46 -2.17
N GLU A 286 0.45 29.05 -3.42
CA GLU A 286 -0.76 29.38 -4.20
C GLU A 286 -2.01 28.66 -3.69
N LEU A 287 -1.82 27.55 -2.94
CA LEU A 287 -2.88 26.77 -2.27
C LEU A 287 -3.05 27.21 -0.81
N GLY A 288 -2.44 28.33 -0.42
CA GLY A 288 -2.54 28.90 0.92
C GLY A 288 -1.78 28.11 1.99
N ALA A 289 -0.76 27.33 1.62
CA ALA A 289 0.11 26.69 2.58
C ALA A 289 1.02 27.70 3.28
N ASP A 290 1.19 27.54 4.61
CA ASP A 290 2.18 28.29 5.40
C ASP A 290 3.57 27.67 5.16
N ILE A 291 4.30 28.22 4.19
CA ILE A 291 5.59 27.76 3.72
C ILE A 291 6.47 28.91 3.29
N THR A 292 7.76 28.88 3.67
CA THR A 292 8.70 29.92 3.21
C THR A 292 9.09 29.70 1.73
N PRO A 293 9.49 30.77 0.99
CA PRO A 293 9.91 30.61 -0.40
C PRO A 293 11.05 29.61 -0.60
N GLY A 294 11.99 29.53 0.36
CA GLY A 294 13.10 28.58 0.29
C GLY A 294 12.66 27.13 0.54
N GLN A 295 11.77 26.90 1.50
CA GLN A 295 11.16 25.58 1.73
C GLN A 295 10.32 25.15 0.52
N GLU A 296 9.55 26.07 -0.06
CA GLU A 296 8.78 25.78 -1.28
C GLU A 296 9.68 25.41 -2.46
N ALA A 297 10.75 26.18 -2.70
CA ALA A 297 11.71 25.87 -3.77
C ALA A 297 12.35 24.47 -3.56
N ALA A 298 12.72 24.15 -2.33
CA ALA A 298 13.28 22.84 -1.98
C ALA A 298 12.25 21.71 -2.18
N LEU A 299 11.00 21.91 -1.78
CA LEU A 299 9.91 20.96 -1.97
C LEU A 299 9.61 20.74 -3.46
N MET A 300 9.51 21.82 -4.24
CA MET A 300 9.27 21.73 -5.69
C MET A 300 10.41 21.03 -6.43
N LYS A 301 11.67 21.21 -5.99
CA LYS A 301 12.81 20.44 -6.52
C LYS A 301 12.69 18.94 -6.23
N ALA A 302 12.25 18.55 -5.03
CA ALA A 302 11.99 17.14 -4.71
C ALA A 302 10.87 16.55 -5.58
N LEU A 303 9.90 17.37 -5.99
CA LEU A 303 8.74 17.00 -6.83
C LEU A 303 9.03 17.10 -8.34
N ALA A 304 10.25 17.40 -8.78
CA ALA A 304 10.59 17.39 -10.21
C ALA A 304 10.27 16.01 -10.82
N VAL A 305 9.60 16.00 -11.99
CA VAL A 305 9.10 14.77 -12.60
C VAL A 305 10.26 13.84 -12.99
N LEU A 306 11.30 14.38 -13.62
CA LEU A 306 12.47 13.61 -14.04
C LEU A 306 13.47 13.47 -12.88
N ALA A 307 13.93 12.25 -12.62
CA ALA A 307 14.87 11.93 -11.54
C ALA A 307 16.14 12.80 -11.56
N LYS A 308 16.69 13.11 -12.75
CA LYS A 308 17.89 13.94 -12.92
C LYS A 308 17.74 15.38 -12.40
N ASN A 309 16.52 15.88 -12.30
CA ASN A 309 16.22 17.24 -11.83
C ASN A 309 15.89 17.28 -10.32
N ARG A 310 15.82 16.13 -9.66
CA ARG A 310 15.57 16.00 -8.21
C ARG A 310 16.86 16.08 -7.40
N TYR A 311 16.71 16.05 -6.10
CA TYR A 311 17.81 15.67 -5.21
C TYR A 311 18.21 14.23 -5.46
N ARG A 312 19.51 13.93 -5.46
CA ARG A 312 20.03 12.57 -5.66
C ARG A 312 19.72 11.65 -4.50
N ASP A 313 19.61 12.20 -3.31
CA ASP A 313 19.38 11.49 -2.07
C ASP A 313 18.64 12.36 -1.04
N VAL A 314 18.20 11.72 0.04
CA VAL A 314 17.46 12.38 1.12
C VAL A 314 18.32 13.35 1.91
N SER A 315 19.65 13.18 1.98
CA SER A 315 20.50 14.11 2.69
C SER A 315 20.56 15.48 2.03
N GLN A 316 20.60 15.51 0.69
CA GLN A 316 20.50 16.75 -0.07
C GLN A 316 19.11 17.42 0.07
N MET A 317 18.04 16.63 0.12
CA MET A 317 16.69 17.14 0.38
C MET A 317 16.58 17.76 1.78
N ILE A 318 17.14 17.11 2.80
CA ILE A 318 17.22 17.65 4.16
C ILE A 318 17.95 18.99 4.15
N ALA A 319 19.14 19.07 3.52
CA ALA A 319 19.91 20.30 3.44
C ALA A 319 19.14 21.45 2.78
N GLY A 320 18.30 21.14 1.79
CA GLY A 320 17.43 22.14 1.15
C GLY A 320 16.28 22.59 2.03
N LEU A 321 15.56 21.66 2.65
CA LEU A 321 14.34 21.94 3.45
C LEU A 321 14.66 22.63 4.79
N TYR A 322 15.73 22.21 5.47
CA TYR A 322 16.11 22.70 6.81
C TYR A 322 17.20 23.81 6.75
N ASN A 323 17.41 24.44 5.58
CA ASN A 323 18.36 25.54 5.47
C ASN A 323 17.92 26.72 6.37
N PRO A 324 18.77 27.18 7.31
CA PRO A 324 18.42 28.30 8.20
C PRO A 324 18.02 29.57 7.46
N ARG A 325 18.58 29.82 6.27
CA ARG A 325 18.20 30.95 5.42
C ARG A 325 16.74 30.93 4.99
N ASN A 326 16.10 29.74 4.96
CA ASN A 326 14.68 29.60 4.62
C ASN A 326 13.76 30.19 5.71
N ALA A 327 14.20 30.26 6.95
CA ALA A 327 13.43 30.82 8.06
C ALA A 327 13.41 32.37 8.06
N LEU A 328 14.35 33.01 7.38
CA LEU A 328 14.52 34.47 7.43
C LEU A 328 13.60 35.24 6.46
N ILE A 329 12.97 34.58 5.49
CA ILE A 329 12.12 35.22 4.48
C ILE A 329 10.71 34.60 4.61
N ARG A 330 9.90 35.10 5.56
CA ARG A 330 8.47 34.81 5.58
C ARG A 330 7.75 35.79 4.65
N ARG A 331 6.97 35.28 3.69
CA ARG A 331 6.02 36.11 2.96
C ARG A 331 4.92 36.56 3.95
N PRO A 332 4.47 37.83 3.86
CA PRO A 332 3.27 38.24 4.58
C PRO A 332 2.11 37.33 4.15
N ALA A 333 1.27 36.93 5.12
CA ALA A 333 0.09 36.11 4.84
C ALA A 333 -0.74 36.78 3.73
N PRO A 334 -1.29 36.01 2.75
CA PRO A 334 -2.12 36.59 1.71
C PRO A 334 -3.27 37.34 2.35
N THR A 335 -3.46 38.60 1.99
CA THR A 335 -4.57 39.41 2.42
C THR A 335 -5.89 38.72 2.04
N ALA A 336 -6.92 38.85 2.88
CA ALA A 336 -8.21 38.17 2.74
C ALA A 336 -8.84 38.26 1.32
N GLN A 337 -8.48 39.28 0.54
CA GLN A 337 -8.91 39.46 -0.85
C GLN A 337 -8.34 38.41 -1.83
N VAL A 338 -7.11 37.90 -1.60
CA VAL A 338 -6.52 36.84 -2.45
C VAL A 338 -7.09 35.46 -2.08
N ALA A 339 -7.43 35.25 -0.81
CA ALA A 339 -8.09 34.03 -0.36
C ALA A 339 -9.49 33.87 -0.96
N ALA A 340 -10.26 34.97 -1.06
CA ALA A 340 -11.59 34.99 -1.69
C ALA A 340 -11.53 34.67 -3.20
N ALA A 341 -10.55 35.20 -3.92
CA ALA A 341 -10.38 34.94 -5.35
C ALA A 341 -9.95 33.49 -5.68
N VAL A 342 -9.24 32.83 -4.77
CA VAL A 342 -8.84 31.41 -4.91
C VAL A 342 -10.03 30.50 -4.61
N THR A 343 -10.87 30.84 -3.62
CA THR A 343 -12.09 30.10 -3.28
C THR A 343 -13.12 30.21 -4.41
N GLU A 344 -13.30 31.39 -4.98
CA GLU A 344 -14.20 31.62 -6.13
C GLU A 344 -13.77 30.85 -7.39
N ARG A 345 -12.45 30.75 -7.66
CA ARG A 345 -11.91 29.93 -8.75
C ARG A 345 -12.07 28.42 -8.49
N ALA A 346 -12.02 27.96 -7.25
CA ALA A 346 -12.24 26.58 -6.89
C ALA A 346 -13.73 26.20 -7.00
N GLU A 347 -14.62 27.06 -6.55
CA GLU A 347 -16.07 26.87 -6.64
C GLU A 347 -16.57 26.93 -8.09
N THR A 348 -16.04 27.86 -8.92
CA THR A 348 -16.39 27.94 -10.35
C THR A 348 -15.93 26.68 -11.13
N LYS A 349 -14.82 26.05 -10.74
CA LYS A 349 -14.37 24.78 -11.33
C LYS A 349 -15.22 23.58 -10.84
N GLN A 350 -15.74 23.64 -9.64
CA GLN A 350 -16.58 22.57 -9.08
C GLN A 350 -18.00 22.62 -9.65
N THR A 351 -18.58 23.82 -9.82
CA THR A 351 -19.88 24.04 -10.48
C THR A 351 -19.84 23.70 -11.98
N SER A 352 -18.74 23.99 -12.70
CA SER A 352 -18.59 23.59 -14.10
C SER A 352 -18.41 22.07 -14.27
N ARG A 353 -17.89 21.36 -13.27
CA ARG A 353 -17.74 19.91 -13.26
C ARG A 353 -19.07 19.21 -12.96
N THR A 354 -19.88 19.73 -12.03
CA THR A 354 -21.23 19.25 -11.70
C THR A 354 -22.23 19.53 -12.85
N ALA A 355 -22.10 20.66 -13.52
CA ALA A 355 -22.92 20.98 -14.70
C ALA A 355 -22.61 20.09 -15.91
N ARG A 356 -21.34 19.68 -16.07
CA ARG A 356 -20.94 18.74 -17.13
C ARG A 356 -21.40 17.31 -16.86
N THR A 357 -21.39 16.85 -15.59
CA THR A 357 -21.93 15.53 -15.20
C THR A 357 -23.44 15.48 -15.35
N ALA A 358 -24.15 16.54 -14.96
CA ALA A 358 -25.61 16.63 -15.12
C ALA A 358 -26.04 16.74 -16.59
N ALA A 359 -25.24 17.34 -17.46
CA ALA A 359 -25.49 17.39 -18.90
C ALA A 359 -25.28 16.02 -19.57
N THR A 360 -24.30 15.24 -19.10
CA THR A 360 -24.01 13.89 -19.62
C THR A 360 -25.08 12.88 -19.17
N GLU A 361 -25.60 13.01 -17.95
CA GLU A 361 -26.71 12.18 -17.46
C GLU A 361 -28.04 12.50 -18.15
N LYS A 362 -28.33 13.76 -18.49
CA LYS A 362 -29.51 14.12 -19.25
C LYS A 362 -29.47 13.64 -20.69
N THR A 363 -28.29 13.57 -21.31
CA THR A 363 -28.14 13.04 -22.70
C THR A 363 -28.22 11.51 -22.69
N ALA A 364 -27.76 10.81 -21.66
CA ALA A 364 -27.91 9.37 -21.53
C ALA A 364 -29.36 8.96 -21.23
N ALA A 365 -30.11 9.75 -20.45
CA ALA A 365 -31.52 9.50 -20.19
C ALA A 365 -32.44 9.76 -21.40
N SER A 366 -32.08 10.69 -22.28
CA SER A 366 -32.86 10.96 -23.48
C SER A 366 -32.64 9.92 -24.61
N THR A 367 -31.45 9.26 -24.63
CA THR A 367 -31.19 8.19 -25.60
C THR A 367 -31.84 6.86 -25.17
N SER A 368 -31.94 6.54 -23.89
CA SER A 368 -32.64 5.35 -23.40
C SER A 368 -34.16 5.43 -23.55
N ALA A 369 -34.73 6.63 -23.47
CA ALA A 369 -36.18 6.83 -23.68
C ALA A 369 -36.62 6.83 -25.16
N ALA A 370 -35.69 6.96 -26.12
CA ALA A 370 -35.96 6.88 -27.52
C ALA A 370 -35.90 5.44 -28.06
N GLU A 371 -35.17 4.53 -27.42
CA GLU A 371 -35.11 3.11 -27.82
C GLU A 371 -36.27 2.27 -27.25
N GLU A 372 -36.95 2.68 -26.18
CA GLU A 372 -38.12 1.95 -25.65
C GLU A 372 -39.43 2.24 -26.38
N LYS A 373 -39.50 3.17 -27.35
CA LYS A 373 -40.73 3.50 -28.06
C LYS A 373 -40.86 2.85 -29.44
N HIS A 374 -39.94 1.97 -29.86
CA HIS A 374 -40.01 1.37 -31.22
C HIS A 374 -40.18 -0.14 -31.26
N VAL A 375 -40.53 -0.78 -30.14
CA VAL A 375 -40.82 -2.24 -30.10
C VAL A 375 -42.16 -2.47 -29.41
N VAL A 376 -43.27 -1.99 -30.00
CA VAL A 376 -44.62 -2.56 -29.82
C VAL A 376 -45.46 -2.18 -31.02
N SER A 377 -45.46 -2.99 -32.05
CA SER A 377 -46.63 -3.29 -32.90
C SER A 377 -46.23 -4.29 -34.02
N GLY A 378 -46.91 -5.43 -34.08
CA GLY A 378 -46.78 -6.36 -35.19
C GLY A 378 -46.96 -7.82 -34.76
N ASP A 379 -48.22 -8.11 -34.40
CA ASP A 379 -49.06 -9.29 -34.61
C ASP A 379 -48.42 -10.66 -34.88
N GLU A 380 -48.84 -11.54 -33.97
CA GLU A 380 -49.50 -12.85 -34.17
C GLU A 380 -49.27 -13.59 -35.50
N LYS A 381 -48.77 -14.78 -35.46
CA LYS A 381 -49.47 -16.06 -35.72
C LYS A 381 -48.51 -17.25 -35.86
N ARG A 382 -48.87 -18.26 -35.10
CA ARG A 382 -49.01 -19.68 -35.41
C ARG A 382 -47.84 -20.62 -35.56
N GLU A 383 -47.99 -21.59 -34.68
CA GLU A 383 -47.99 -23.06 -34.82
C GLU A 383 -46.63 -23.73 -35.01
N GLU A 384 -46.35 -24.48 -34.01
CA GLU A 384 -46.48 -25.93 -33.78
C GLU A 384 -45.45 -26.80 -34.49
N THR A 385 -44.96 -27.68 -33.67
CA THR A 385 -44.60 -29.09 -33.85
C THR A 385 -43.12 -29.45 -33.96
N ALA A 386 -42.78 -30.18 -32.97
CA ALA A 386 -42.35 -31.58 -32.93
C ALA A 386 -40.88 -31.87 -33.27
N ALA A 387 -40.20 -32.24 -32.22
CA ALA A 387 -39.75 -33.60 -31.97
C ALA A 387 -38.65 -34.16 -32.91
N ASP A 388 -37.64 -34.57 -32.27
CA ASP A 388 -37.07 -35.92 -32.33
C ASP A 388 -35.82 -36.20 -33.18
N LYS A 389 -34.97 -36.92 -32.47
CA LYS A 389 -34.04 -38.02 -32.87
C LYS A 389 -32.65 -37.62 -33.41
N VAL A 390 -31.73 -37.94 -32.60
CA VAL A 390 -31.03 -39.23 -32.42
C VAL A 390 -29.80 -39.38 -33.35
N SER A 391 -28.67 -39.66 -32.68
CA SER A 391 -27.75 -40.74 -32.96
C SER A 391 -26.48 -40.45 -33.76
N ALA A 392 -25.40 -40.61 -33.07
CA ALA A 392 -24.39 -41.67 -33.23
C ALA A 392 -23.26 -41.46 -34.27
N ALA A 393 -22.08 -41.44 -33.75
CA ALA A 393 -21.07 -42.50 -33.79
C ALA A 393 -19.88 -42.34 -34.75
N LYS A 394 -18.71 -42.69 -34.20
CA LYS A 394 -17.52 -43.31 -34.81
C LYS A 394 -16.60 -42.36 -35.63
N ALA A 395 -15.27 -42.41 -35.58
CA ALA A 395 -14.33 -43.38 -35.06
C ALA A 395 -12.92 -42.73 -35.05
N ARG A 396 -12.05 -43.25 -34.21
CA ARG A 396 -10.56 -43.12 -34.29
C ARG A 396 -10.01 -43.90 -35.50
N PRO A 397 -8.77 -43.61 -35.95
CA PRO A 397 -7.71 -44.37 -35.43
C PRO A 397 -6.34 -43.67 -35.21
N SER A 398 -5.67 -44.20 -34.26
CA SER A 398 -4.28 -44.30 -33.92
C SER A 398 -3.30 -44.54 -35.08
N VAL A 399 -2.06 -44.03 -34.95
CA VAL A 399 -0.82 -44.76 -35.25
C VAL A 399 0.41 -44.06 -34.64
N ARG A 400 1.00 -44.72 -33.66
CA ARG A 400 2.41 -45.14 -33.44
C ARG A 400 3.56 -44.16 -33.45
N ASN A 401 4.18 -44.16 -32.28
CA ASN A 401 5.59 -43.94 -31.96
C ASN A 401 6.53 -44.92 -32.70
N PRO A 402 7.78 -44.60 -32.98
CA PRO A 402 8.80 -45.27 -32.17
C PRO A 402 10.06 -44.47 -31.81
N LYS A 403 10.51 -44.68 -30.56
CA LYS A 403 11.87 -45.12 -30.06
C LYS A 403 13.11 -44.46 -30.71
N ARG A 404 14.07 -43.92 -29.95
CA ARG A 404 15.09 -44.58 -29.09
C ARG A 404 16.12 -43.56 -28.59
N ASN A 405 16.41 -43.58 -27.35
CA ASN A 405 17.68 -43.79 -26.65
C ASN A 405 18.98 -43.28 -27.29
N ILE A 406 19.78 -42.63 -26.43
CA ILE A 406 21.20 -42.89 -26.12
C ILE A 406 21.61 -41.86 -25.04
N LEU A 407 21.70 -42.24 -23.78
CA LEU A 407 22.83 -42.74 -22.99
C LEU A 407 23.95 -41.73 -22.70
N ASN A 408 24.01 -41.41 -21.40
CA ASN A 408 25.18 -41.39 -20.52
C ASN A 408 26.56 -41.12 -21.09
N ARG A 409 27.23 -40.19 -20.44
CA ARG A 409 28.63 -40.16 -19.97
C ARG A 409 29.07 -38.70 -19.79
N LEU A 410 29.74 -38.26 -18.80
CA LEU A 410 30.81 -38.79 -17.96
C LEU A 410 30.96 -37.93 -16.69
N PHE A 411 31.11 -38.54 -15.62
CA PHE A 411 31.97 -38.34 -14.47
C PHE A 411 33.14 -37.36 -14.60
N GLY A 412 33.43 -36.69 -13.50
CA GLY A 412 34.71 -36.08 -13.24
C GLY A 412 34.77 -35.35 -11.90
N LYS A 413 35.18 -36.07 -10.88
CA LYS A 413 35.63 -35.58 -9.56
C LYS A 413 36.75 -34.53 -9.71
N LYS A 414 36.69 -33.46 -8.94
CA LYS A 414 37.64 -33.21 -7.85
C LYS A 414 37.03 -32.17 -6.92
#